data_06512f4f01bff8bbd4ef88f71d2b373c
#
_entry.id   06512f4f01bff8bbd4ef88f71d2b373c
#
_cell.length_a   1.000
_cell.length_b   1.000
_cell.length_c   1.000
_cell.angle_alpha   90.00
_cell.angle_beta   90.00
_cell.angle_gamma   90.00
#
_symmetry.space_group_name_H-M   'P 1'
#
loop_
_entity.id
_entity.type
_entity.pdbx_description
1 polymer ?
#
loop_
_entity_poly.entity_id
_entity_poly.type
_entity_poly.pdbx_seq_one_letter_code
_entity_poly.pdbx_strand_id
1 'polypeptide(L)'
;MNLMKNLIKSALLLGFSGLLVACGSDNKTEADSNSGTTNEMVLAPQPAPEGNYPTARNGDPLLGNADYPSISYGAFRTTERTEANVPSVAELKEDLRLMEAMGIKVLRTYNTQGFSDTANLLIAIDELMADDENFEMYVMLGIWIDALNSWTGNPIDPTQNNPANYAEVAKAVEMVNDYPEIIKVLAVGNEAMVHWAPYHVTPTIILEHVNTLREKRDNGEIPANVWITSSDNFASWAGQGDYNHPDLVKLVEAVDYVSVHSYPFHDTHYASAFWLVPEEEQSLTTIEKVDAAMLRAKQNLLLQVKQVQDFLIDLDVSKQIHIGETGWASETNVMYGDEGSKAADEYKQKVFFDLMRTWSQEFGASLFFFQAFDEPWKGAADNPGDSEKHFGLIDINGNAKYVIWDLVDAGVFDGITRTGLDIVKSQGGVEQNVLDSVLAPNPKAVVDKPSESSDFIVLDSELLTGGEAIAWEDTAYLAADAGVLTLTTPPTAGTAKDWGWGAGVVLAGQAGANLTGFENGSLSFEIKGTTGSVLNIGFQTGLWGNNDRPQTNNFVVFGPTGRTISTEWTSYTIPMSDLSKGTPDFSDVTSLIYFSGSADIDGGVVEMRNVVFRK
;
A
#
# COMPACT_ATOMS: atom_id res chain seq x y z
N MET A 1 8.13 -29.14 -13.40
CA MET A 1 7.82 -29.16 -11.98
C MET A 1 8.97 -28.72 -11.05
N ASN A 2 10.22 -28.79 -11.43
CA ASN A 2 11.34 -28.32 -10.58
C ASN A 2 11.86 -26.91 -10.87
N LEU A 3 11.36 -26.19 -11.88
CA LEU A 3 11.74 -24.80 -12.17
C LEU A 3 10.86 -23.76 -11.43
N MET A 4 9.65 -24.15 -11.06
CA MET A 4 8.69 -23.28 -10.38
C MET A 4 9.07 -22.92 -8.91
N LYS A 5 9.96 -23.72 -8.31
CA LYS A 5 10.28 -23.61 -6.88
C LYS A 5 11.32 -22.51 -6.51
N ASN A 6 12.05 -21.97 -7.48
CA ASN A 6 13.12 -21.00 -7.20
C ASN A 6 12.80 -19.55 -7.59
N LEU A 7 11.66 -19.28 -8.23
CA LEU A 7 11.33 -17.93 -8.72
C LEU A 7 10.42 -17.12 -7.77
N ILE A 8 9.82 -17.77 -6.79
CA ILE A 8 8.97 -17.09 -5.79
C ILE A 8 9.78 -16.19 -4.82
N LYS A 9 11.11 -16.32 -4.81
CA LYS A 9 12.01 -15.61 -3.89
C LYS A 9 12.32 -14.16 -4.28
N SER A 10 11.92 -13.65 -5.44
CA SER A 10 12.40 -12.35 -5.93
C SER A 10 11.31 -11.33 -6.31
N ALA A 11 10.05 -11.61 -6.14
CA ALA A 11 8.97 -10.79 -6.73
C ALA A 11 8.22 -9.87 -5.75
N LEU A 12 8.65 -9.74 -4.49
CA LEU A 12 7.98 -8.87 -3.50
C LEU A 12 8.77 -7.60 -3.15
N LEU A 13 9.74 -7.21 -3.96
CA LEU A 13 10.57 -6.01 -3.76
C LEU A 13 10.42 -5.03 -4.92
N LEU A 14 9.20 -4.66 -5.31
CA LEU A 14 9.01 -3.56 -6.26
C LEU A 14 7.91 -2.63 -5.79
N GLY A 15 8.37 -1.43 -5.59
CA GLY A 15 7.80 -0.21 -5.09
C GLY A 15 6.36 0.08 -5.44
N PHE A 16 5.65 0.46 -4.41
CA PHE A 16 4.37 1.15 -4.48
C PHE A 16 4.59 2.59 -4.97
N SER A 17 4.26 2.89 -6.18
CA SER A 17 4.05 4.27 -6.63
C SER A 17 2.55 4.50 -6.71
N GLY A 18 1.94 4.88 -5.60
CA GLY A 18 0.53 5.27 -5.56
C GLY A 18 0.35 6.64 -6.22
N LEU A 19 -0.25 6.68 -7.42
CA LEU A 19 -0.75 7.90 -8.03
C LEU A 19 -2.04 8.35 -7.33
N LEU A 20 -1.97 9.44 -6.59
CA LEU A 20 -3.15 10.18 -6.16
C LEU A 20 -3.65 11.03 -7.32
N VAL A 21 -4.70 10.58 -8.00
CA VAL A 21 -5.48 11.43 -8.90
C VAL A 21 -6.71 11.91 -8.14
N ALA A 22 -6.73 13.18 -7.75
CA ALA A 22 -7.95 13.83 -7.27
C ALA A 22 -8.72 14.40 -8.46
N CYS A 23 -9.89 13.84 -8.77
CA CYS A 23 -10.83 14.49 -9.67
C CYS A 23 -11.71 15.46 -8.87
N GLY A 24 -11.57 16.76 -9.14
CA GLY A 24 -12.47 17.78 -8.64
C GLY A 24 -13.76 17.84 -9.46
N SER A 25 -14.89 17.72 -8.80
CA SER A 25 -16.17 18.22 -9.32
C SER A 25 -16.44 19.61 -8.74
N ASP A 26 -16.68 20.58 -9.61
CA ASP A 26 -17.04 21.95 -9.24
C ASP A 26 -18.26 22.00 -8.31
N ASN A 27 -18.03 22.25 -7.04
CA ASN A 27 -19.03 22.86 -6.16
C ASN A 27 -18.31 23.90 -5.28
N LYS A 28 -18.44 25.17 -5.70
CA LYS A 28 -18.09 26.33 -4.89
C LYS A 28 -18.98 26.36 -3.66
N THR A 29 -18.42 26.06 -2.50
CA THR A 29 -18.90 26.56 -1.22
C THR A 29 -17.77 27.32 -0.55
N GLU A 30 -18.06 28.59 -0.25
CA GLU A 30 -17.14 29.51 0.44
C GLU A 30 -16.66 28.92 1.76
N ALA A 31 -15.35 28.91 1.95
CA ALA A 31 -14.72 28.50 3.19
C ALA A 31 -14.89 29.60 4.25
N ASP A 32 -15.75 29.35 5.23
CA ASP A 32 -15.74 30.09 6.49
C ASP A 32 -14.55 29.61 7.34
N SER A 33 -13.62 30.52 7.54
CA SER A 33 -12.50 30.35 8.47
C SER A 33 -13.00 30.46 9.91
N ASN A 34 -13.17 29.35 10.62
CA ASN A 34 -12.96 29.33 12.07
C ASN A 34 -12.91 27.92 12.70
N SER A 35 -12.00 27.74 13.63
CA SER A 35 -11.87 26.70 14.66
C SER A 35 -11.49 25.28 14.21
N GLY A 36 -10.34 24.83 14.74
CA GLY A 36 -9.76 23.48 14.65
C GLY A 36 -10.69 22.33 15.11
N THR A 37 -11.50 21.89 14.18
CA THR A 37 -12.09 20.56 14.17
C THR A 37 -11.78 19.98 12.80
N THR A 38 -10.95 18.95 12.74
CA THR A 38 -10.80 18.15 11.54
C THR A 38 -12.20 17.66 11.15
N ASN A 39 -12.74 18.16 10.05
CA ASN A 39 -13.98 17.62 9.51
C ASN A 39 -13.75 16.13 9.24
N GLU A 40 -14.34 15.28 10.06
CA GLU A 40 -14.26 13.84 9.89
C GLU A 40 -14.86 13.47 8.52
N MET A 41 -14.12 12.69 7.72
CA MET A 41 -14.61 12.23 6.42
C MET A 41 -15.89 11.42 6.62
N VAL A 42 -16.97 11.82 5.97
CA VAL A 42 -18.26 11.14 6.04
C VAL A 42 -18.49 10.39 4.73
N LEU A 43 -18.57 9.07 4.81
CA LEU A 43 -18.97 8.21 3.71
C LEU A 43 -20.51 8.16 3.62
N ALA A 44 -21.04 7.96 2.42
CA ALA A 44 -22.47 7.67 2.27
C ALA A 44 -22.78 6.31 2.94
N PRO A 45 -23.97 6.13 3.54
CA PRO A 45 -24.35 4.87 4.16
C PRO A 45 -24.25 3.69 3.19
N GLN A 46 -23.88 2.52 3.70
CA GLN A 46 -23.89 1.29 2.93
C GLN A 46 -25.30 1.00 2.39
N PRO A 47 -25.46 0.59 1.12
CA PRO A 47 -26.74 0.12 0.62
C PRO A 47 -27.14 -1.19 1.31
N ALA A 48 -28.42 -1.47 1.37
CA ALA A 48 -28.89 -2.77 1.81
C ALA A 48 -28.36 -3.87 0.85
N PRO A 49 -27.94 -5.05 1.37
CA PRO A 49 -27.52 -6.14 0.50
C PRO A 49 -28.65 -6.62 -0.38
N GLU A 50 -28.34 -6.94 -1.64
CA GLU A 50 -29.31 -7.44 -2.61
C GLU A 50 -29.17 -8.96 -2.81
N GLY A 51 -30.28 -9.63 -3.08
CA GLY A 51 -30.29 -11.05 -3.45
C GLY A 51 -30.03 -12.02 -2.29
N ASN A 52 -29.46 -13.18 -2.61
CA ASN A 52 -29.08 -14.20 -1.63
C ASN A 52 -27.82 -13.78 -0.89
N TYR A 53 -27.95 -13.44 0.35
CA TYR A 53 -26.89 -12.93 1.20
C TYR A 53 -26.18 -14.06 1.94
N PRO A 54 -24.85 -14.04 2.09
CA PRO A 54 -24.12 -15.01 2.90
C PRO A 54 -24.55 -14.95 4.36
N THR A 55 -24.99 -16.07 4.90
CA THR A 55 -25.46 -16.18 6.28
C THR A 55 -24.68 -17.19 7.09
N ALA A 56 -24.63 -16.95 8.38
CA ALA A 56 -24.19 -17.89 9.38
C ALA A 56 -25.20 -19.04 9.59
N ARG A 57 -24.85 -20.05 10.40
CA ARG A 57 -25.74 -21.16 10.75
C ARG A 57 -27.07 -20.72 11.38
N ASN A 58 -27.06 -19.64 12.15
CA ASN A 58 -28.25 -19.09 12.81
C ASN A 58 -29.11 -18.21 11.88
N GLY A 59 -28.65 -17.97 10.63
CA GLY A 59 -29.31 -17.15 9.63
C GLY A 59 -28.92 -15.68 9.68
N ASP A 60 -28.04 -15.25 10.55
CA ASP A 60 -27.55 -13.87 10.61
C ASP A 60 -26.67 -13.55 9.39
N PRO A 61 -26.70 -12.30 8.89
CA PRO A 61 -25.76 -11.83 7.87
C PRO A 61 -24.31 -11.99 8.35
N LEU A 62 -23.41 -12.41 7.46
CA LEU A 62 -21.99 -12.54 7.78
C LEU A 62 -21.22 -11.23 7.50
N LEU A 63 -21.37 -10.66 6.30
CA LEU A 63 -20.62 -9.49 5.92
C LEU A 63 -21.24 -8.22 6.50
N GLY A 64 -20.38 -7.29 6.95
CA GLY A 64 -20.81 -6.04 7.58
C GLY A 64 -21.43 -6.19 8.98
N ASN A 65 -21.42 -7.39 9.54
CA ASN A 65 -21.98 -7.68 10.85
C ASN A 65 -20.87 -7.71 11.92
N ALA A 66 -21.00 -6.88 12.95
CA ALA A 66 -20.04 -6.74 14.04
C ALA A 66 -19.83 -8.04 14.84
N ASP A 67 -20.84 -8.94 14.86
CA ASP A 67 -20.77 -10.22 15.55
C ASP A 67 -19.95 -11.29 14.79
N TYR A 68 -19.58 -10.98 13.54
CA TYR A 68 -18.75 -11.83 12.66
C TYR A 68 -17.45 -11.13 12.24
N PRO A 69 -16.53 -10.87 13.20
CA PRO A 69 -15.26 -10.24 12.90
C PRO A 69 -14.42 -11.06 11.93
N SER A 70 -13.75 -10.37 11.02
CA SER A 70 -12.97 -11.00 9.94
C SER A 70 -11.48 -10.66 10.04
N ILE A 71 -10.63 -11.56 9.48
CA ILE A 71 -9.18 -11.40 9.44
C ILE A 71 -8.60 -12.12 8.22
N SER A 72 -7.49 -11.61 7.70
CA SER A 72 -6.67 -12.32 6.71
C SER A 72 -5.83 -13.40 7.39
N TYR A 73 -5.71 -14.56 6.74
CA TYR A 73 -5.00 -15.70 7.30
C TYR A 73 -4.08 -16.35 6.28
N GLY A 74 -2.78 -16.38 6.60
CA GLY A 74 -1.76 -17.20 5.96
C GLY A 74 -1.31 -18.30 6.91
N ALA A 75 -1.27 -19.55 6.43
CA ALA A 75 -1.08 -20.72 7.27
C ALA A 75 0.38 -21.04 7.60
N PHE A 76 1.33 -20.56 6.78
CA PHE A 76 2.73 -20.99 6.87
C PHE A 76 3.43 -20.41 8.10
N ARG A 77 4.07 -21.30 8.87
CA ARG A 77 4.76 -20.98 10.14
C ARG A 77 6.29 -20.89 10.00
N THR A 78 6.83 -21.12 8.81
CA THR A 78 8.28 -21.21 8.55
C THR A 78 8.73 -20.16 7.55
N THR A 79 10.05 -19.94 7.43
CA THR A 79 10.66 -18.99 6.50
C THR A 79 10.58 -19.41 5.04
N GLU A 80 10.08 -20.62 4.75
CA GLU A 80 9.93 -21.13 3.39
C GLU A 80 8.52 -21.68 3.18
N ARG A 81 7.88 -21.28 2.08
CA ARG A 81 6.64 -21.89 1.58
C ARG A 81 6.97 -23.00 0.62
N THR A 82 6.82 -24.23 1.10
CA THR A 82 6.97 -25.46 0.29
C THR A 82 5.88 -26.44 0.71
N GLU A 83 5.57 -27.42 -0.14
CA GLU A 83 4.60 -28.48 0.22
C GLU A 83 5.03 -29.27 1.47
N ALA A 84 6.34 -29.38 1.72
CA ALA A 84 6.86 -30.04 2.91
C ALA A 84 6.65 -29.23 4.21
N ASN A 85 6.41 -27.94 4.09
CA ASN A 85 6.21 -27.02 5.21
C ASN A 85 4.74 -26.60 5.37
N VAL A 86 3.83 -27.19 4.60
CA VAL A 86 2.39 -26.98 4.77
C VAL A 86 1.98 -27.44 6.16
N PRO A 87 1.32 -26.59 6.96
CA PRO A 87 0.85 -27.00 8.28
C PRO A 87 -0.12 -28.18 8.19
N SER A 88 0.01 -29.09 9.13
CA SER A 88 -0.91 -30.20 9.30
C SER A 88 -2.30 -29.71 9.76
N VAL A 89 -3.34 -30.53 9.57
CA VAL A 89 -4.69 -30.24 10.07
C VAL A 89 -4.67 -29.96 11.58
N ALA A 90 -3.83 -30.67 12.34
CA ALA A 90 -3.70 -30.44 13.78
C ALA A 90 -3.13 -29.05 14.13
N GLU A 91 -2.09 -28.62 13.42
CA GLU A 91 -1.52 -27.26 13.58
C GLU A 91 -2.51 -26.18 13.15
N LEU A 92 -3.28 -26.41 12.09
CA LEU A 92 -4.32 -25.47 11.65
C LEU A 92 -5.46 -25.38 12.68
N LYS A 93 -5.81 -26.46 13.38
CA LYS A 93 -6.76 -26.41 14.48
C LYS A 93 -6.24 -25.58 15.67
N GLU A 94 -4.93 -25.59 15.95
CA GLU A 94 -4.34 -24.64 16.94
C GLU A 94 -4.58 -23.20 16.53
N ASP A 95 -4.26 -22.81 15.30
CA ASP A 95 -4.47 -21.47 14.77
C ASP A 95 -5.95 -21.06 14.79
N LEU A 96 -6.84 -21.97 14.41
CA LEU A 96 -8.29 -21.75 14.42
C LEU A 96 -8.84 -21.52 15.83
N ARG A 97 -8.37 -22.27 16.84
CA ARG A 97 -8.76 -22.05 18.23
C ARG A 97 -8.25 -20.71 18.78
N LEU A 98 -7.07 -20.28 18.38
CA LEU A 98 -6.55 -18.96 18.74
C LEU A 98 -7.38 -17.84 18.08
N MET A 99 -7.74 -17.98 16.81
CA MET A 99 -8.58 -17.01 16.12
C MET A 99 -10.01 -16.96 16.68
N GLU A 100 -10.59 -18.12 17.03
CA GLU A 100 -11.86 -18.20 17.76
C GLU A 100 -11.78 -17.47 19.11
N ALA A 101 -10.70 -17.70 19.90
CA ALA A 101 -10.48 -17.01 21.18
C ALA A 101 -10.35 -15.49 21.01
N MET A 102 -9.82 -15.01 19.89
CA MET A 102 -9.83 -13.60 19.51
C MET A 102 -11.21 -13.09 19.03
N GLY A 103 -12.22 -13.95 18.98
CA GLY A 103 -13.57 -13.63 18.49
C GLY A 103 -13.70 -13.58 16.97
N ILE A 104 -12.69 -14.02 16.22
CA ILE A 104 -12.71 -14.06 14.76
C ILE A 104 -13.63 -15.19 14.28
N LYS A 105 -14.43 -14.88 13.25
CA LYS A 105 -15.39 -15.84 12.66
C LYS A 105 -15.33 -15.92 11.14
N VAL A 106 -14.66 -15.00 10.46
CA VAL A 106 -14.52 -15.02 9.00
C VAL A 106 -13.06 -14.89 8.62
N LEU A 107 -12.54 -15.87 7.88
CA LEU A 107 -11.17 -15.89 7.39
C LEU A 107 -11.13 -15.54 5.90
N ARG A 108 -10.09 -14.84 5.48
CA ARG A 108 -9.76 -14.66 4.08
C ARG A 108 -8.50 -15.45 3.74
N THR A 109 -8.58 -16.25 2.66
CA THR A 109 -7.46 -16.98 2.07
C THR A 109 -7.12 -16.44 0.68
N TYR A 110 -6.08 -16.97 0.00
CA TYR A 110 -5.49 -16.32 -1.17
C TYR A 110 -5.47 -17.16 -2.44
N ASN A 111 -5.49 -18.50 -2.34
CA ASN A 111 -5.39 -19.40 -3.47
C ASN A 111 -6.02 -20.75 -3.16
N THR A 112 -6.28 -21.54 -4.22
CA THR A 112 -6.86 -22.88 -4.12
C THR A 112 -5.88 -24.00 -4.42
N GLN A 113 -4.77 -23.71 -5.14
CA GLN A 113 -3.85 -24.71 -5.67
C GLN A 113 -2.35 -24.39 -5.43
N GLY A 114 -2.01 -23.30 -4.76
CA GLY A 114 -0.60 -22.97 -4.49
C GLY A 114 0.13 -24.08 -3.74
N PHE A 115 -0.51 -24.54 -2.66
CA PHE A 115 -0.10 -25.66 -1.80
C PHE A 115 -1.37 -26.29 -1.22
N SER A 116 -1.22 -27.36 -0.41
CA SER A 116 -2.38 -28.01 0.24
C SER A 116 -2.88 -27.29 1.51
N ASP A 117 -2.34 -26.14 1.87
CA ASP A 117 -2.69 -25.37 3.07
C ASP A 117 -4.17 -24.97 3.14
N THR A 118 -4.73 -24.44 2.05
CA THR A 118 -6.17 -24.08 2.01
C THR A 118 -7.07 -25.30 2.12
N ALA A 119 -6.73 -26.41 1.46
CA ALA A 119 -7.50 -27.65 1.59
C ALA A 119 -7.45 -28.22 3.02
N ASN A 120 -6.27 -28.21 3.64
CA ASN A 120 -6.11 -28.65 5.03
C ASN A 120 -6.86 -27.73 6.02
N LEU A 121 -6.92 -26.43 5.74
CA LEU A 121 -7.68 -25.46 6.54
C LEU A 121 -9.18 -25.78 6.52
N LEU A 122 -9.74 -26.08 5.35
CA LEU A 122 -11.16 -26.44 5.22
C LEU A 122 -11.48 -27.73 5.97
N ILE A 123 -10.60 -28.74 5.89
CA ILE A 123 -10.71 -29.97 6.70
C ILE A 123 -10.67 -29.63 8.20
N ALA A 124 -9.73 -28.79 8.64
CA ALA A 124 -9.61 -28.42 10.05
C ALA A 124 -10.86 -27.69 10.58
N ILE A 125 -11.43 -26.80 9.78
CA ILE A 125 -12.68 -26.08 10.12
C ILE A 125 -13.84 -27.07 10.21
N ASP A 126 -14.01 -27.94 9.19
CA ASP A 126 -15.10 -28.92 9.13
C ASP A 126 -15.07 -29.87 10.33
N GLU A 127 -13.89 -30.41 10.67
CA GLU A 127 -13.69 -31.26 11.83
C GLU A 127 -13.98 -30.53 13.15
N LEU A 128 -13.55 -29.26 13.31
CA LEU A 128 -13.85 -28.48 14.52
C LEU A 128 -15.35 -28.18 14.62
N MET A 129 -16.01 -27.84 13.52
CA MET A 129 -17.45 -27.59 13.47
C MET A 129 -18.29 -28.86 13.74
N ALA A 130 -17.75 -30.03 13.44
CA ALA A 130 -18.38 -31.33 13.73
C ALA A 130 -18.19 -31.74 15.21
N ASP A 131 -17.02 -31.43 15.79
CA ASP A 131 -16.65 -31.81 17.15
C ASP A 131 -17.22 -30.87 18.22
N ASP A 132 -17.47 -29.60 17.88
CA ASP A 132 -17.89 -28.54 18.79
C ASP A 132 -19.02 -27.70 18.18
N GLU A 133 -20.23 -27.84 18.70
CA GLU A 133 -21.41 -27.11 18.21
C GLU A 133 -21.33 -25.58 18.38
N ASN A 134 -20.46 -25.11 19.28
CA ASN A 134 -20.24 -23.67 19.50
C ASN A 134 -19.17 -23.08 18.56
N PHE A 135 -18.31 -23.93 17.97
CA PHE A 135 -17.32 -23.47 17.02
C PHE A 135 -17.99 -23.15 15.67
N GLU A 136 -17.76 -21.94 15.18
CA GLU A 136 -18.14 -21.56 13.83
C GLU A 136 -17.04 -20.70 13.19
N MET A 137 -16.68 -21.07 11.95
CA MET A 137 -15.70 -20.31 11.16
C MET A 137 -16.10 -20.37 9.69
N TYR A 138 -16.07 -19.23 9.03
CA TYR A 138 -16.44 -19.08 7.62
C TYR A 138 -15.25 -18.57 6.82
N VAL A 139 -15.29 -18.80 5.50
CA VAL A 139 -14.15 -18.49 4.62
C VAL A 139 -14.60 -17.66 3.43
N MET A 140 -13.89 -16.56 3.21
CA MET A 140 -13.74 -15.88 1.94
C MET A 140 -12.58 -16.55 1.22
N LEU A 141 -12.89 -17.44 0.26
CA LEU A 141 -11.91 -18.22 -0.48
C LEU A 141 -11.30 -17.39 -1.60
N GLY A 142 -10.01 -17.13 -1.52
CA GLY A 142 -9.24 -16.50 -2.59
C GLY A 142 -8.99 -17.45 -3.75
N ILE A 143 -9.13 -16.94 -4.96
CA ILE A 143 -8.86 -17.62 -6.23
C ILE A 143 -7.74 -16.85 -6.90
N TRP A 144 -6.53 -17.42 -6.94
CA TRP A 144 -5.37 -16.72 -7.50
C TRP A 144 -5.50 -16.56 -9.02
N ILE A 145 -5.42 -15.31 -9.48
CA ILE A 145 -5.46 -14.98 -10.92
C ILE A 145 -4.19 -14.21 -11.26
N ASP A 146 -3.52 -14.62 -12.34
CA ASP A 146 -2.34 -13.96 -12.86
C ASP A 146 -2.33 -13.93 -14.40
N ALA A 147 -1.45 -13.09 -14.95
CA ALA A 147 -1.29 -12.91 -16.38
C ALA A 147 -0.49 -14.03 -17.03
N LEU A 148 -0.66 -14.18 -18.34
CA LEU A 148 0.15 -15.10 -19.13
C LEU A 148 1.64 -14.80 -18.95
N ASN A 149 2.44 -15.84 -18.78
CA ASN A 149 3.87 -15.83 -18.52
C ASN A 149 4.29 -15.34 -17.11
N SER A 150 3.37 -15.02 -16.22
CA SER A 150 3.72 -14.75 -14.82
C SER A 150 4.60 -15.88 -14.26
N TRP A 151 5.66 -15.52 -13.53
CA TRP A 151 6.59 -16.44 -12.87
C TRP A 151 7.46 -17.33 -13.80
N THR A 152 7.46 -17.09 -15.11
CA THR A 152 8.22 -17.91 -16.07
C THR A 152 9.56 -17.30 -16.51
N GLY A 153 9.79 -16.01 -16.27
CA GLY A 153 10.91 -15.24 -16.79
C GLY A 153 10.73 -14.75 -18.22
N ASN A 154 9.60 -15.07 -18.87
CA ASN A 154 9.22 -14.48 -20.15
C ASN A 154 8.49 -13.13 -19.93
N PRO A 155 8.41 -12.27 -20.95
CA PRO A 155 7.59 -11.06 -20.85
C PRO A 155 6.14 -11.38 -20.46
N ILE A 156 5.65 -10.69 -19.44
CA ILE A 156 4.28 -10.84 -18.95
C ILE A 156 3.34 -10.11 -19.91
N ASP A 157 2.20 -10.73 -20.21
CA ASP A 157 1.15 -10.11 -21.01
C ASP A 157 -0.13 -9.97 -20.15
N PRO A 158 -0.40 -8.78 -19.60
CA PRO A 158 -1.55 -8.55 -18.72
C PRO A 158 -2.91 -8.66 -19.43
N THR A 159 -2.91 -8.70 -20.77
CA THR A 159 -4.14 -8.85 -21.56
C THR A 159 -4.49 -10.30 -21.86
N GLN A 160 -3.61 -11.24 -21.51
CA GLN A 160 -3.78 -12.66 -21.77
C GLN A 160 -3.95 -13.47 -20.48
N ASN A 161 -5.00 -14.26 -20.45
CA ASN A 161 -5.32 -15.14 -19.32
C ASN A 161 -4.28 -16.28 -19.19
N ASN A 162 -3.73 -16.47 -17.99
CA ASN A 162 -2.89 -17.64 -17.72
C ASN A 162 -3.78 -18.90 -17.70
N PRO A 163 -3.44 -19.96 -18.44
CA PRO A 163 -4.20 -21.21 -18.39
C PRO A 163 -4.36 -21.82 -16.99
N ALA A 164 -3.45 -21.53 -16.05
CA ALA A 164 -3.54 -21.98 -14.67
C ALA A 164 -4.76 -21.40 -13.93
N ASN A 165 -5.23 -20.20 -14.31
CA ASN A 165 -6.38 -19.56 -13.69
C ASN A 165 -7.67 -20.39 -13.80
N TYR A 166 -7.86 -21.11 -14.91
CA TYR A 166 -9.02 -22.01 -15.07
C TYR A 166 -9.01 -23.17 -14.09
N ALA A 167 -7.83 -23.68 -13.72
CA ALA A 167 -7.69 -24.72 -12.73
C ALA A 167 -7.93 -24.20 -11.31
N GLU A 168 -7.48 -22.97 -11.00
CA GLU A 168 -7.82 -22.28 -9.74
C GLU A 168 -9.33 -22.13 -9.57
N VAL A 169 -10.02 -21.62 -10.60
CA VAL A 169 -11.48 -21.45 -10.59
C VAL A 169 -12.20 -22.81 -10.48
N ALA A 170 -11.75 -23.84 -11.21
CA ALA A 170 -12.34 -25.17 -11.13
C ALA A 170 -12.19 -25.76 -9.73
N LYS A 171 -11.02 -25.56 -9.09
CA LYS A 171 -10.78 -26.04 -7.72
C LYS A 171 -11.62 -25.27 -6.70
N ALA A 172 -11.85 -23.98 -6.89
CA ALA A 172 -12.76 -23.20 -6.04
C ALA A 172 -14.20 -23.73 -6.11
N VAL A 173 -14.67 -24.11 -7.32
CA VAL A 173 -16.00 -24.75 -7.51
C VAL A 173 -16.09 -26.09 -6.79
N GLU A 174 -15.04 -26.92 -6.85
CA GLU A 174 -14.97 -28.17 -6.10
C GLU A 174 -15.05 -27.89 -4.59
N MET A 175 -14.19 -27.02 -4.07
CA MET A 175 -14.10 -26.70 -2.64
C MET A 175 -15.42 -26.13 -2.08
N VAL A 176 -16.08 -25.20 -2.79
CA VAL A 176 -17.34 -24.62 -2.31
C VAL A 176 -18.47 -25.64 -2.28
N ASN A 177 -18.45 -26.65 -3.14
CA ASN A 177 -19.43 -27.74 -3.12
C ASN A 177 -19.12 -28.80 -2.04
N ASP A 178 -17.84 -28.99 -1.73
CA ASP A 178 -17.44 -29.93 -0.66
C ASP A 178 -17.67 -29.28 0.73
N TYR A 179 -17.55 -27.94 0.84
CA TYR A 179 -17.68 -27.19 2.10
C TYR A 179 -18.68 -26.02 2.02
N PRO A 180 -19.96 -26.28 1.64
CA PRO A 180 -20.95 -25.20 1.40
C PRO A 180 -21.35 -24.43 2.67
N GLU A 181 -21.17 -25.05 3.84
CA GLU A 181 -21.43 -24.38 5.12
C GLU A 181 -20.26 -23.52 5.60
N ILE A 182 -19.07 -23.67 5.01
CA ILE A 182 -17.86 -22.96 5.41
C ILE A 182 -17.53 -21.84 4.43
N ILE A 183 -17.48 -22.13 3.12
CA ILE A 183 -17.14 -21.14 2.09
C ILE A 183 -18.38 -20.31 1.75
N LYS A 184 -18.31 -19.03 2.05
CA LYS A 184 -19.44 -18.10 1.87
C LYS A 184 -19.17 -17.01 0.85
N VAL A 185 -17.90 -16.79 0.50
CA VAL A 185 -17.47 -15.80 -0.51
C VAL A 185 -16.37 -16.41 -1.37
N LEU A 186 -16.43 -16.14 -2.68
CA LEU A 186 -15.37 -16.43 -3.66
C LEU A 186 -14.75 -15.10 -4.12
N ALA A 187 -13.46 -14.90 -3.87
CA ALA A 187 -12.72 -13.70 -4.26
C ALA A 187 -11.80 -14.00 -5.45
N VAL A 188 -12.16 -13.51 -6.62
CA VAL A 188 -11.44 -13.73 -7.88
C VAL A 188 -10.30 -12.74 -8.03
N GLY A 189 -9.08 -13.19 -7.87
CA GLY A 189 -7.87 -12.36 -7.86
C GLY A 189 -7.57 -11.75 -6.48
N ASN A 190 -6.30 -11.49 -6.27
CA ASN A 190 -5.76 -10.77 -5.13
C ASN A 190 -4.81 -9.70 -5.65
N GLU A 191 -5.18 -8.41 -5.54
CA GLU A 191 -4.40 -7.31 -6.13
C GLU A 191 -3.97 -7.62 -7.57
N ALA A 192 -4.89 -8.25 -8.29
CA ALA A 192 -4.62 -8.74 -9.63
C ALA A 192 -4.75 -7.65 -10.71
N MET A 193 -5.40 -6.53 -10.42
CA MET A 193 -5.57 -5.43 -11.37
C MET A 193 -4.58 -4.28 -11.15
N VAL A 194 -3.80 -4.27 -10.07
CA VAL A 194 -2.85 -3.19 -9.80
C VAL A 194 -1.59 -3.31 -10.66
N HIS A 195 -1.21 -2.23 -11.33
CA HIS A 195 -0.14 -2.23 -12.33
C HIS A 195 1.26 -2.48 -11.76
N TRP A 196 1.49 -2.25 -10.47
CA TRP A 196 2.76 -2.59 -9.82
C TRP A 196 2.93 -4.09 -9.54
N ALA A 197 1.83 -4.87 -9.53
CA ALA A 197 1.94 -6.30 -9.36
C ALA A 197 2.55 -6.93 -10.63
N PRO A 198 3.65 -7.70 -10.50
CA PRO A 198 4.32 -8.26 -11.67
C PRO A 198 3.51 -9.37 -12.36
N TYR A 199 2.34 -9.69 -11.83
CA TYR A 199 1.40 -10.68 -12.34
C TYR A 199 0.06 -10.08 -12.75
N HIS A 200 -0.07 -8.74 -12.75
CA HIS A 200 -1.35 -8.08 -12.95
C HIS A 200 -2.03 -8.45 -14.27
N VAL A 201 -3.34 -8.37 -14.26
CA VAL A 201 -4.22 -8.61 -15.39
C VAL A 201 -5.15 -7.42 -15.63
N THR A 202 -5.67 -7.31 -16.84
CA THR A 202 -6.75 -6.35 -17.09
C THR A 202 -8.06 -6.79 -16.44
N PRO A 203 -8.99 -5.85 -16.13
CA PRO A 203 -10.33 -6.17 -15.61
C PRO A 203 -11.11 -7.18 -16.47
N THR A 204 -10.79 -7.30 -17.77
CA THR A 204 -11.40 -8.28 -18.69
C THR A 204 -11.22 -9.72 -18.20
N ILE A 205 -10.02 -10.06 -17.70
CA ILE A 205 -9.70 -11.42 -17.23
C ILE A 205 -10.44 -11.73 -15.93
N ILE A 206 -10.46 -10.78 -15.00
CA ILE A 206 -11.22 -10.94 -13.74
C ILE A 206 -12.72 -11.11 -14.05
N LEU A 207 -13.27 -10.27 -14.93
CA LEU A 207 -14.67 -10.32 -15.35
C LEU A 207 -15.04 -11.68 -15.98
N GLU A 208 -14.16 -12.27 -16.81
CA GLU A 208 -14.36 -13.60 -17.40
C GLU A 208 -14.61 -14.65 -16.31
N HIS A 209 -13.75 -14.67 -15.29
CA HIS A 209 -13.84 -15.66 -14.21
C HIS A 209 -14.99 -15.39 -13.25
N VAL A 210 -15.26 -14.11 -12.93
CA VAL A 210 -16.45 -13.71 -12.16
C VAL A 210 -17.73 -14.16 -12.86
N ASN A 211 -17.86 -13.92 -14.16
CA ASN A 211 -19.04 -14.34 -14.93
C ASN A 211 -19.16 -15.86 -15.00
N THR A 212 -18.05 -16.59 -15.13
CA THR A 212 -18.03 -18.06 -15.08
C THR A 212 -18.61 -18.59 -13.76
N LEU A 213 -18.21 -18.01 -12.63
CA LEU A 213 -18.71 -18.41 -11.31
C LEU A 213 -20.19 -18.02 -11.11
N ARG A 214 -20.59 -16.83 -11.60
CA ARG A 214 -21.99 -16.41 -11.59
C ARG A 214 -22.89 -17.35 -12.38
N GLU A 215 -22.47 -17.71 -13.60
CA GLU A 215 -23.21 -18.68 -14.43
C GLU A 215 -23.37 -20.02 -13.70
N LYS A 216 -22.32 -20.51 -13.04
CA LYS A 216 -22.38 -21.74 -12.24
C LYS A 216 -23.35 -21.60 -11.06
N ARG A 217 -23.38 -20.47 -10.38
CA ARG A 217 -24.32 -20.17 -9.31
C ARG A 217 -25.76 -20.15 -9.83
N ASP A 218 -25.99 -19.45 -10.93
CA ASP A 218 -27.32 -19.30 -11.54
C ASP A 218 -27.87 -20.64 -12.06
N ASN A 219 -26.98 -21.54 -12.51
CA ASN A 219 -27.32 -22.90 -12.93
C ASN A 219 -27.45 -23.90 -11.76
N GLY A 220 -27.17 -23.47 -10.52
CA GLY A 220 -27.22 -24.34 -9.34
C GLY A 220 -26.03 -25.30 -9.22
N GLU A 221 -24.92 -25.04 -9.92
CA GLU A 221 -23.69 -25.81 -9.82
C GLU A 221 -22.85 -25.45 -8.58
N ILE A 222 -23.09 -24.28 -7.98
CA ILE A 222 -22.59 -23.87 -6.67
C ILE A 222 -23.74 -23.27 -5.84
N PRO A 223 -23.59 -23.18 -4.50
CA PRO A 223 -24.66 -22.68 -3.62
C PRO A 223 -25.11 -21.25 -3.98
N ALA A 224 -26.42 -21.01 -3.97
CA ALA A 224 -27.01 -19.75 -4.40
C ALA A 224 -26.67 -18.55 -3.47
N ASN A 225 -26.29 -18.81 -2.22
CA ASN A 225 -25.94 -17.79 -1.22
C ASN A 225 -24.42 -17.56 -1.09
N VAL A 226 -23.63 -18.05 -2.03
CA VAL A 226 -22.19 -17.73 -2.11
C VAL A 226 -22.04 -16.45 -2.89
N TRP A 227 -21.43 -15.44 -2.29
CA TRP A 227 -21.12 -14.19 -2.96
C TRP A 227 -19.80 -14.25 -3.72
N ILE A 228 -19.74 -13.54 -4.84
CA ILE A 228 -18.59 -13.50 -5.75
C ILE A 228 -18.10 -12.07 -5.83
N THR A 229 -16.81 -11.87 -5.60
CA THR A 229 -16.14 -10.57 -5.70
C THR A 229 -14.76 -10.71 -6.33
N SER A 230 -14.07 -9.61 -6.52
CA SER A 230 -12.62 -9.50 -6.65
C SER A 230 -12.09 -8.68 -5.49
N SER A 231 -10.89 -8.95 -5.01
CA SER A 231 -10.31 -8.25 -3.88
C SER A 231 -9.05 -7.52 -4.32
N ASP A 232 -9.12 -6.20 -4.42
CA ASP A 232 -8.11 -5.40 -5.09
C ASP A 232 -7.95 -4.01 -4.48
N ASN A 233 -6.88 -3.32 -4.84
CA ASN A 233 -6.56 -1.99 -4.37
C ASN A 233 -7.64 -0.97 -4.75
N PHE A 234 -7.87 0.03 -3.90
CA PHE A 234 -8.85 1.08 -4.11
C PHE A 234 -8.67 1.81 -5.45
N ALA A 235 -7.42 2.04 -5.91
CA ALA A 235 -7.16 2.74 -7.16
C ALA A 235 -7.67 1.96 -8.38
N SER A 236 -7.52 0.62 -8.37
CA SER A 236 -8.07 -0.25 -9.41
C SER A 236 -9.59 -0.19 -9.45
N TRP A 237 -10.25 -0.20 -8.28
CA TRP A 237 -11.70 -0.13 -8.18
C TRP A 237 -12.28 1.25 -8.49
N ALA A 238 -11.55 2.33 -8.18
CA ALA A 238 -12.00 3.70 -8.48
C ALA A 238 -11.82 4.08 -9.97
N GLY A 239 -11.15 3.26 -10.78
CA GLY A 239 -11.00 3.46 -12.22
C GLY A 239 -10.28 4.74 -12.60
N GLN A 240 -9.38 5.22 -11.75
CA GLN A 240 -8.69 6.49 -11.95
C GLN A 240 -7.46 6.34 -12.85
N GLY A 241 -7.19 7.36 -13.68
CA GLY A 241 -6.02 7.39 -14.54
C GLY A 241 -5.92 6.14 -15.44
N ASP A 242 -4.80 5.43 -15.34
CA ASP A 242 -4.52 4.23 -16.13
C ASP A 242 -5.40 3.03 -15.77
N TYR A 243 -6.11 3.07 -14.64
CA TYR A 243 -7.10 2.05 -14.26
C TYR A 243 -8.47 2.25 -14.93
N ASN A 244 -8.66 3.31 -15.71
CA ASN A 244 -9.90 3.52 -16.46
C ASN A 244 -10.00 2.52 -17.62
N HIS A 245 -10.65 1.40 -17.39
CA HIS A 245 -10.81 0.31 -18.35
C HIS A 245 -12.30 0.05 -18.64
N PRO A 246 -12.72 -0.14 -19.92
CA PRO A 246 -14.15 -0.32 -20.28
C PRO A 246 -14.81 -1.54 -19.63
N ASP A 247 -14.05 -2.58 -19.29
CA ASP A 247 -14.59 -3.76 -18.61
C ASP A 247 -14.61 -3.63 -17.08
N LEU A 248 -14.00 -2.59 -16.49
CA LEU A 248 -14.11 -2.31 -15.06
C LEU A 248 -15.56 -2.02 -14.66
N VAL A 249 -16.29 -1.23 -15.45
CA VAL A 249 -17.71 -0.95 -15.20
C VAL A 249 -18.52 -2.24 -15.17
N LYS A 250 -18.30 -3.12 -16.16
CA LYS A 250 -18.97 -4.42 -16.22
C LYS A 250 -18.58 -5.34 -15.05
N LEU A 251 -17.33 -5.25 -14.59
CA LEU A 251 -16.86 -6.00 -13.44
C LEU A 251 -17.54 -5.51 -12.16
N VAL A 252 -17.63 -4.19 -11.94
CA VAL A 252 -18.34 -3.59 -10.82
C VAL A 252 -19.81 -4.01 -10.79
N GLU A 253 -20.48 -4.05 -11.95
CA GLU A 253 -21.84 -4.56 -12.06
C GLU A 253 -21.96 -6.06 -11.77
N ALA A 254 -20.93 -6.83 -12.15
CA ALA A 254 -20.93 -8.29 -12.04
C ALA A 254 -20.67 -8.82 -10.64
N VAL A 255 -19.83 -8.17 -9.84
CA VAL A 255 -19.55 -8.61 -8.45
C VAL A 255 -20.73 -8.38 -7.53
N ASP A 256 -20.85 -9.17 -6.46
CA ASP A 256 -21.94 -8.99 -5.48
C ASP A 256 -21.65 -7.82 -4.53
N TYR A 257 -20.36 -7.52 -4.27
CA TYR A 257 -19.89 -6.36 -3.51
C TYR A 257 -18.46 -6.00 -3.95
N VAL A 258 -17.97 -4.82 -3.56
CA VAL A 258 -16.61 -4.37 -3.84
C VAL A 258 -15.71 -4.65 -2.64
N SER A 259 -14.67 -5.45 -2.82
CA SER A 259 -13.67 -5.76 -1.80
C SER A 259 -12.42 -4.92 -2.01
N VAL A 260 -12.23 -3.94 -1.12
CA VAL A 260 -11.21 -2.88 -1.26
C VAL A 260 -9.99 -3.17 -0.39
N HIS A 261 -8.79 -3.02 -0.97
CA HIS A 261 -7.55 -2.94 -0.21
C HIS A 261 -7.10 -1.49 -0.09
N SER A 262 -6.68 -1.12 1.10
CA SER A 262 -6.15 0.21 1.41
C SER A 262 -5.16 0.11 2.56
N TYR A 263 -3.92 0.58 2.32
CA TYR A 263 -2.83 0.48 3.29
C TYR A 263 -2.20 1.84 3.60
N PRO A 264 -2.78 2.64 4.50
CA PRO A 264 -2.12 3.86 4.97
C PRO A 264 -0.73 3.63 5.55
N PHE A 265 -0.45 2.42 6.05
CA PHE A 265 0.90 2.04 6.49
C PHE A 265 1.95 2.26 5.39
N HIS A 266 1.71 1.76 4.19
CA HIS A 266 2.61 1.94 3.06
C HIS A 266 2.63 3.41 2.59
N ASP A 267 1.48 4.07 2.63
CA ASP A 267 1.36 5.48 2.26
C ASP A 267 2.15 6.42 3.18
N THR A 268 2.50 5.99 4.42
CA THR A 268 3.39 6.78 5.30
C THR A 268 4.74 7.06 4.67
N HIS A 269 5.19 6.25 3.72
CA HIS A 269 6.41 6.45 2.94
C HIS A 269 6.10 7.02 1.55
N TYR A 270 5.18 6.40 0.79
CA TYR A 270 4.97 6.75 -0.63
C TYR A 270 4.08 7.98 -0.86
N ALA A 271 3.20 8.30 0.09
CA ALA A 271 2.28 9.43 0.03
C ALA A 271 2.17 10.13 1.39
N SER A 272 3.30 10.44 2.00
CA SER A 272 3.47 10.75 3.42
C SER A 272 2.82 12.06 3.91
N ALA A 273 2.22 12.87 3.04
CA ALA A 273 1.70 14.20 3.40
C ALA A 273 0.74 14.18 4.61
N PHE A 274 -0.11 13.16 4.74
CA PHE A 274 -1.02 13.00 5.88
C PHE A 274 -0.31 12.55 7.15
N TRP A 275 0.85 11.87 7.01
CA TRP A 275 1.57 11.24 8.11
C TRP A 275 2.44 12.22 8.88
N LEU A 276 3.02 13.22 8.20
CA LEU A 276 3.95 14.17 8.79
C LEU A 276 3.29 15.01 9.89
N VAL A 277 4.07 15.38 10.90
CA VAL A 277 3.64 16.20 12.05
C VAL A 277 3.57 17.68 11.61
N PRO A 278 2.39 18.29 11.51
CA PRO A 278 2.24 19.68 11.12
C PRO A 278 2.77 20.63 12.22
N GLU A 279 2.95 21.91 11.88
CA GLU A 279 3.58 22.90 12.78
C GLU A 279 2.85 23.01 14.11
N GLU A 280 1.54 23.03 14.10
CA GLU A 280 0.67 23.15 15.27
C GLU A 280 0.78 21.96 16.24
N GLU A 281 1.19 20.79 15.76
CA GLU A 281 1.38 19.57 16.56
C GLU A 281 2.82 19.38 17.04
N GLN A 282 3.80 20.17 16.57
CA GLN A 282 5.22 19.93 16.88
C GLN A 282 5.57 20.10 18.35
N SER A 283 4.77 20.83 19.12
CA SER A 283 4.93 21.00 20.56
C SER A 283 4.30 19.89 21.43
N LEU A 284 3.53 18.97 20.82
CA LEU A 284 2.90 17.84 21.49
C LEU A 284 3.96 16.81 21.96
N THR A 285 3.58 15.95 22.90
CA THR A 285 4.39 14.78 23.28
C THR A 285 4.47 13.78 22.12
N THR A 286 5.42 12.83 22.17
CA THR A 286 5.57 11.78 21.16
C THR A 286 4.27 11.02 20.93
N ILE A 287 3.60 10.59 22.00
CA ILE A 287 2.36 9.81 21.92
C ILE A 287 1.23 10.65 21.31
N GLU A 288 1.04 11.90 21.75
CA GLU A 288 0.01 12.77 21.18
C GLU A 288 0.23 13.04 19.68
N LYS A 289 1.49 13.20 19.23
CA LYS A 289 1.81 13.29 17.80
C LYS A 289 1.44 12.03 17.03
N VAL A 290 1.73 10.88 17.62
CA VAL A 290 1.39 9.58 17.02
C VAL A 290 -0.11 9.41 16.94
N ASP A 291 -0.86 9.67 18.01
CA ASP A 291 -2.32 9.55 18.02
C ASP A 291 -2.97 10.44 16.97
N ALA A 292 -2.50 11.70 16.84
CA ALA A 292 -2.97 12.60 15.80
C ALA A 292 -2.66 12.08 14.38
N ALA A 293 -1.45 11.55 14.17
CA ALA A 293 -1.06 10.95 12.89
C ALA A 293 -1.87 9.68 12.56
N MET A 294 -2.19 8.85 13.55
CA MET A 294 -3.02 7.66 13.36
C MET A 294 -4.47 8.00 12.99
N LEU A 295 -5.02 9.10 13.54
CA LEU A 295 -6.31 9.61 13.11
C LEU A 295 -6.26 10.06 11.65
N ARG A 296 -5.18 10.73 11.21
CA ARG A 296 -4.99 11.09 9.80
C ARG A 296 -4.79 9.86 8.91
N ALA A 297 -4.14 8.79 9.39
CA ALA A 297 -4.03 7.52 8.66
C ALA A 297 -5.41 6.89 8.44
N LYS A 298 -6.29 6.87 9.46
CA LYS A 298 -7.70 6.47 9.29
C LYS A 298 -8.38 7.34 8.22
N GLN A 299 -8.24 8.67 8.29
CA GLN A 299 -8.86 9.58 7.32
C GLN A 299 -8.34 9.32 5.89
N ASN A 300 -7.07 8.99 5.71
CA ASN A 300 -6.50 8.63 4.41
C ASN A 300 -7.17 7.38 3.84
N LEU A 301 -7.36 6.33 4.65
CA LEU A 301 -8.11 5.14 4.22
C LEU A 301 -9.55 5.50 3.82
N LEU A 302 -10.24 6.31 4.64
CA LEU A 302 -11.61 6.71 4.34
C LEU A 302 -11.71 7.52 3.05
N LEU A 303 -10.70 8.36 2.75
CA LEU A 303 -10.63 9.09 1.49
C LEU A 303 -10.50 8.13 0.29
N GLN A 304 -9.68 7.08 0.41
CA GLN A 304 -9.53 6.06 -0.63
C GLN A 304 -10.82 5.24 -0.82
N VAL A 305 -11.49 4.87 0.25
CA VAL A 305 -12.81 4.21 0.19
C VAL A 305 -13.85 5.13 -0.45
N LYS A 306 -13.80 6.43 -0.13
CA LYS A 306 -14.70 7.43 -0.74
C LYS A 306 -14.51 7.53 -2.25
N GLN A 307 -13.30 7.45 -2.76
CA GLN A 307 -13.05 7.46 -4.21
C GLN A 307 -13.75 6.29 -4.90
N VAL A 308 -13.72 5.10 -4.30
CA VAL A 308 -14.46 3.94 -4.80
C VAL A 308 -15.97 4.17 -4.71
N GLN A 309 -16.45 4.71 -3.59
CA GLN A 309 -17.86 5.00 -3.40
C GLN A 309 -18.37 6.05 -4.41
N ASP A 310 -17.60 7.10 -4.66
CA ASP A 310 -17.94 8.14 -5.65
C ASP A 310 -18.01 7.53 -7.06
N PHE A 311 -17.08 6.64 -7.42
CA PHE A 311 -17.13 5.93 -8.70
C PHE A 311 -18.38 5.06 -8.85
N LEU A 312 -18.79 4.34 -7.80
CA LEU A 312 -20.04 3.59 -7.81
C LEU A 312 -21.28 4.51 -7.99
N ILE A 313 -21.28 5.65 -7.32
CA ILE A 313 -22.37 6.66 -7.43
C ILE A 313 -22.42 7.21 -8.85
N ASP A 314 -21.28 7.57 -9.44
CA ASP A 314 -21.21 8.10 -10.82
C ASP A 314 -21.69 7.10 -11.87
N LEU A 315 -21.57 5.80 -11.59
CA LEU A 315 -22.08 4.72 -12.43
C LEU A 315 -23.57 4.37 -12.16
N ASP A 316 -24.22 4.99 -11.16
CA ASP A 316 -25.54 4.59 -10.66
C ASP A 316 -25.60 3.11 -10.23
N VAL A 317 -24.49 2.61 -9.64
CA VAL A 317 -24.35 1.23 -9.16
C VAL A 317 -24.42 1.19 -7.65
N SER A 318 -25.37 0.43 -7.11
CA SER A 318 -25.58 0.24 -5.68
C SER A 318 -24.90 -1.06 -5.23
N LYS A 319 -23.71 -0.98 -4.66
CA LYS A 319 -22.95 -2.12 -4.11
C LYS A 319 -22.41 -1.79 -2.73
N GLN A 320 -22.39 -2.79 -1.84
CA GLN A 320 -21.65 -2.66 -0.58
C GLN A 320 -20.15 -2.62 -0.83
N ILE A 321 -19.43 -1.91 0.04
CA ILE A 321 -17.98 -1.88 0.09
C ILE A 321 -17.53 -2.53 1.40
N HIS A 322 -16.71 -3.56 1.30
CA HIS A 322 -16.03 -4.17 2.45
C HIS A 322 -14.51 -4.04 2.28
N ILE A 323 -13.79 -3.97 3.39
CA ILE A 323 -12.32 -3.89 3.36
C ILE A 323 -11.77 -5.31 3.27
N GLY A 324 -11.28 -5.65 2.07
CA GLY A 324 -10.66 -6.96 1.78
C GLY A 324 -9.29 -7.12 2.39
N GLU A 325 -8.54 -6.00 2.49
CA GLU A 325 -7.29 -5.93 3.25
C GLU A 325 -7.02 -4.53 3.74
N THR A 326 -6.54 -4.44 4.97
CA THR A 326 -5.79 -3.33 5.55
C THR A 326 -5.01 -3.85 6.75
N GLY A 327 -3.93 -3.18 7.12
CA GLY A 327 -3.10 -3.62 8.24
C GLY A 327 -2.04 -2.62 8.62
N TRP A 328 -1.30 -2.95 9.68
CA TRP A 328 -0.20 -2.13 10.18
C TRP A 328 0.90 -3.05 10.72
N ALA A 329 2.13 -2.92 10.20
CA ALA A 329 3.25 -3.71 10.69
C ALA A 329 3.75 -3.19 12.05
N SER A 330 4.12 -4.12 12.92
CA SER A 330 4.61 -3.82 14.26
C SER A 330 6.12 -3.62 14.34
N GLU A 331 6.86 -4.02 13.31
CA GLU A 331 8.33 -3.96 13.27
C GLU A 331 8.82 -3.76 11.84
N THR A 332 9.94 -3.06 11.70
CA THR A 332 10.69 -2.97 10.45
C THR A 332 12.10 -2.39 10.70
N ASN A 333 13.02 -2.71 9.80
CA ASN A 333 14.35 -2.09 9.71
C ASN A 333 14.60 -1.42 8.36
N VAL A 334 13.53 -1.15 7.60
CA VAL A 334 13.57 -0.51 6.27
C VAL A 334 12.82 0.82 6.29
N MET A 335 12.31 1.26 5.17
CA MET A 335 11.69 2.59 4.94
C MET A 335 10.60 3.06 5.93
N TYR A 336 10.04 2.16 6.75
CA TYR A 336 9.04 2.50 7.78
C TYR A 336 9.63 2.55 9.19
N GLY A 337 10.94 2.33 9.36
CA GLY A 337 11.69 2.38 10.62
C GLY A 337 12.21 3.76 10.98
N ASP A 338 13.22 3.78 11.85
CA ASP A 338 13.80 4.99 12.48
C ASP A 338 14.27 6.02 11.45
N GLU A 339 14.88 5.55 10.37
CA GLU A 339 15.47 6.37 9.31
C GLU A 339 14.46 6.72 8.21
N GLY A 340 13.27 6.12 8.26
CA GLY A 340 12.19 6.31 7.30
C GLY A 340 11.00 7.06 7.88
N SER A 341 9.81 6.55 7.59
CA SER A 341 8.55 7.18 8.02
C SER A 341 8.23 6.98 9.50
N LYS A 342 8.93 6.11 10.22
CA LYS A 342 8.72 5.78 11.64
C LYS A 342 7.32 5.24 11.92
N ALA A 343 6.77 4.51 10.94
CA ALA A 343 5.41 4.01 11.02
C ALA A 343 5.29 2.72 11.83
N ALA A 344 6.30 1.84 11.83
CA ALA A 344 6.18 0.51 12.38
C ALA A 344 6.51 0.47 13.88
N ASP A 345 5.56 0.12 14.71
CA ASP A 345 5.66 -0.35 16.09
C ASP A 345 4.33 -0.95 16.57
N GLU A 346 4.36 -1.66 17.69
CA GLU A 346 3.18 -2.33 18.25
C GLU A 346 2.11 -1.35 18.76
N TYR A 347 2.50 -0.16 19.22
CA TYR A 347 1.55 0.87 19.67
C TYR A 347 0.69 1.37 18.51
N LYS A 348 1.34 1.72 17.39
CA LYS A 348 0.63 2.19 16.19
C LYS A 348 -0.22 1.08 15.58
N GLN A 349 0.25 -0.18 15.57
CA GLN A 349 -0.54 -1.33 15.16
C GLN A 349 -1.84 -1.42 15.96
N LYS A 350 -1.77 -1.29 17.30
CA LYS A 350 -2.94 -1.30 18.15
C LYS A 350 -3.89 -0.14 17.86
N VAL A 351 -3.38 1.08 17.80
CA VAL A 351 -4.21 2.27 17.57
C VAL A 351 -4.93 2.15 16.21
N PHE A 352 -4.22 1.72 15.16
CA PHE A 352 -4.82 1.53 13.84
C PHE A 352 -5.89 0.43 13.85
N PHE A 353 -5.59 -0.70 14.47
CA PHE A 353 -6.55 -1.81 14.61
C PHE A 353 -7.84 -1.34 15.30
N ASP A 354 -7.71 -0.67 16.44
CA ASP A 354 -8.86 -0.21 17.23
C ASP A 354 -9.70 0.83 16.45
N LEU A 355 -9.05 1.80 15.79
CA LEU A 355 -9.71 2.80 14.96
C LEU A 355 -10.47 2.17 13.78
N MET A 356 -9.85 1.20 13.12
CA MET A 356 -10.45 0.56 11.95
C MET A 356 -11.57 -0.41 12.33
N ARG A 357 -11.43 -1.13 13.43
CA ARG A 357 -12.49 -2.01 13.97
C ARG A 357 -13.72 -1.19 14.37
N THR A 358 -13.52 -0.10 15.11
CA THR A 358 -14.62 0.79 15.50
C THR A 358 -15.34 1.35 14.28
N TRP A 359 -14.59 1.91 13.33
CA TRP A 359 -15.17 2.46 12.12
C TRP A 359 -15.92 1.41 11.29
N SER A 360 -15.34 0.24 11.09
CA SER A 360 -15.96 -0.79 10.26
C SER A 360 -17.31 -1.29 10.82
N GLN A 361 -17.42 -1.39 12.14
CA GLN A 361 -18.66 -1.73 12.82
C GLN A 361 -19.72 -0.64 12.66
N GLU A 362 -19.33 0.63 12.81
CA GLU A 362 -20.23 1.78 12.63
C GLU A 362 -20.69 1.95 11.18
N PHE A 363 -19.79 1.71 10.23
CA PHE A 363 -20.08 1.81 8.80
C PHE A 363 -20.85 0.60 8.25
N GLY A 364 -20.85 -0.53 8.97
CA GLY A 364 -21.44 -1.79 8.50
C GLY A 364 -20.60 -2.48 7.43
N ALA A 365 -19.27 -2.43 7.55
CA ALA A 365 -18.34 -3.13 6.66
C ALA A 365 -17.63 -4.27 7.37
N SER A 366 -17.43 -5.40 6.69
CA SER A 366 -16.42 -6.38 7.13
C SER A 366 -15.04 -5.79 6.91
N LEU A 367 -14.14 -6.08 7.85
CA LEU A 367 -12.75 -5.65 7.84
C LEU A 367 -11.84 -6.85 7.97
N PHE A 368 -11.23 -7.29 6.86
CA PHE A 368 -10.20 -8.32 6.88
C PHE A 368 -8.86 -7.69 7.24
N PHE A 369 -8.61 -7.57 8.55
CA PHE A 369 -7.35 -7.03 9.02
C PHE A 369 -6.20 -7.97 8.66
N PHE A 370 -5.15 -7.43 8.10
CA PHE A 370 -3.95 -8.15 7.73
C PHE A 370 -2.93 -8.02 8.85
N GLN A 371 -2.61 -9.09 9.67
CA GLN A 371 -3.17 -10.42 9.58
C GLN A 371 -3.17 -11.13 10.95
N ALA A 372 -3.63 -12.39 11.02
CA ALA A 372 -3.72 -13.12 12.29
C ALA A 372 -2.34 -13.41 12.92
N PHE A 373 -1.40 -13.92 12.14
CA PHE A 373 -0.06 -14.34 12.59
C PHE A 373 1.03 -13.76 11.71
N ASP A 374 2.22 -13.56 12.28
CA ASP A 374 3.40 -13.19 11.51
C ASP A 374 3.76 -14.29 10.49
N GLU A 375 4.13 -13.86 9.28
CA GLU A 375 4.50 -14.74 8.17
C GLU A 375 5.99 -14.59 7.82
N PRO A 376 6.88 -15.40 8.41
CA PRO A 376 8.33 -15.22 8.29
C PRO A 376 8.89 -15.48 6.89
N TRP A 377 8.08 -16.02 5.98
CA TRP A 377 8.44 -16.29 4.58
C TRP A 377 8.26 -15.08 3.66
N LYS A 378 7.51 -14.06 4.08
CA LYS A 378 7.26 -12.84 3.30
C LYS A 378 8.47 -11.92 3.27
N GLY A 379 8.44 -10.92 2.37
CA GLY A 379 9.49 -9.93 2.23
C GLY A 379 10.84 -10.50 1.80
N ALA A 380 11.90 -9.75 2.02
CA ALA A 380 13.26 -10.16 1.68
C ALA A 380 13.72 -11.34 2.56
N ALA A 381 14.22 -12.41 1.93
CA ALA A 381 14.58 -13.65 2.63
C ALA A 381 15.73 -13.48 3.61
N ASP A 382 16.64 -12.54 3.34
CA ASP A 382 17.83 -12.21 4.14
C ASP A 382 17.58 -11.06 5.13
N ASN A 383 16.38 -10.47 5.14
CA ASN A 383 16.01 -9.40 6.05
C ASN A 383 14.94 -9.88 7.06
N PRO A 384 15.32 -10.28 8.29
CA PRO A 384 14.34 -10.68 9.31
C PRO A 384 13.46 -9.53 9.79
N GLY A 385 13.90 -8.28 9.71
CA GLY A 385 13.13 -7.08 10.07
C GLY A 385 12.39 -6.46 8.87
N ASP A 386 12.06 -7.21 7.84
CA ASP A 386 11.19 -6.74 6.75
C ASP A 386 9.75 -6.62 7.26
N SER A 387 9.11 -5.46 7.05
CA SER A 387 7.75 -5.18 7.53
C SER A 387 6.72 -6.23 7.12
N GLU A 388 6.89 -6.85 5.94
CA GLU A 388 5.98 -7.87 5.43
C GLU A 388 5.89 -9.12 6.33
N LYS A 389 6.86 -9.33 7.20
CA LYS A 389 6.91 -10.44 8.17
C LYS A 389 6.16 -10.15 9.47
N HIS A 390 5.80 -8.88 9.74
CA HIS A 390 5.43 -8.40 11.06
C HIS A 390 4.03 -7.77 11.15
N PHE A 391 3.13 -8.11 10.23
CA PHE A 391 1.73 -7.64 10.26
C PHE A 391 0.83 -8.45 11.21
N GLY A 392 1.25 -9.62 11.67
CA GLY A 392 0.45 -10.49 12.54
C GLY A 392 0.09 -9.88 13.89
N LEU A 393 -0.98 -10.37 14.50
CA LEU A 393 -1.36 -10.04 15.88
C LEU A 393 -0.59 -10.89 16.89
N ILE A 394 -0.16 -12.08 16.49
CA ILE A 394 0.68 -13.01 17.26
C ILE A 394 1.92 -13.31 16.41
N ASP A 395 3.10 -13.23 17.03
CA ASP A 395 4.36 -13.57 16.36
C ASP A 395 4.59 -15.09 16.24
N ILE A 396 5.68 -15.48 15.57
CA ILE A 396 6.04 -16.90 15.38
C ILE A 396 6.44 -17.62 16.68
N ASN A 397 6.72 -16.88 17.75
CA ASN A 397 7.13 -17.42 19.05
C ASN A 397 5.96 -17.50 20.06
N GLY A 398 4.74 -17.19 19.64
CA GLY A 398 3.57 -17.15 20.50
C GLY A 398 3.43 -15.85 21.30
N ASN A 399 4.18 -14.80 20.97
CA ASN A 399 4.00 -13.52 21.64
C ASN A 399 2.79 -12.79 21.02
N ALA A 400 1.78 -12.56 21.85
CA ALA A 400 0.67 -11.65 21.55
C ALA A 400 1.20 -10.21 21.54
N LYS A 401 1.08 -9.52 20.42
CA LYS A 401 1.49 -8.12 20.30
C LYS A 401 0.56 -7.21 21.09
N TYR A 402 0.98 -5.99 21.35
CA TYR A 402 0.27 -5.04 22.20
C TYR A 402 -1.21 -4.85 21.83
N VAL A 403 -1.55 -5.05 20.58
CA VAL A 403 -2.91 -4.96 20.02
C VAL A 403 -3.92 -5.88 20.72
N ILE A 404 -3.49 -7.04 21.23
CA ILE A 404 -4.37 -8.05 21.86
C ILE A 404 -3.95 -8.41 23.30
N TRP A 405 -3.19 -7.55 23.98
CA TRP A 405 -2.77 -7.82 25.37
C TRP A 405 -3.93 -7.92 26.35
N ASP A 406 -5.01 -7.17 26.12
CA ASP A 406 -6.24 -7.25 26.91
C ASP A 406 -6.88 -8.64 26.85
N LEU A 407 -6.77 -9.35 25.72
CA LEU A 407 -7.24 -10.74 25.59
C LEU A 407 -6.36 -11.70 26.39
N VAL A 408 -5.03 -11.47 26.44
CA VAL A 408 -4.12 -12.25 27.30
C VAL A 408 -4.46 -12.01 28.77
N ASP A 409 -4.69 -10.75 29.18
CA ASP A 409 -5.08 -10.40 30.56
C ASP A 409 -6.44 -10.98 30.97
N ALA A 410 -7.35 -11.12 30.01
CA ALA A 410 -8.64 -11.77 30.24
C ALA A 410 -8.56 -13.30 30.28
N GLY A 411 -7.38 -13.89 30.03
CA GLY A 411 -7.16 -15.34 30.06
C GLY A 411 -7.82 -16.09 28.92
N VAL A 412 -8.16 -15.43 27.80
CA VAL A 412 -8.88 -16.08 26.67
C VAL A 412 -8.03 -17.13 25.97
N PHE A 413 -6.70 -17.06 26.12
CA PHE A 413 -5.75 -18.03 25.54
C PHE A 413 -5.30 -19.11 26.52
N ASP A 414 -5.86 -19.17 27.74
CA ASP A 414 -5.46 -20.15 28.75
C ASP A 414 -5.67 -21.58 28.26
N GLY A 415 -4.57 -22.33 28.19
CA GLY A 415 -4.58 -23.73 27.70
C GLY A 415 -4.61 -23.88 26.19
N ILE A 416 -4.56 -22.78 25.42
CA ILE A 416 -4.41 -22.80 23.96
C ILE A 416 -2.94 -22.48 23.64
N THR A 417 -2.34 -23.29 22.79
CA THR A 417 -0.92 -23.12 22.39
C THR A 417 -0.79 -23.00 20.88
N ARG A 418 0.32 -22.45 20.42
CA ARG A 418 0.77 -22.52 19.04
C ARG A 418 2.13 -23.19 18.97
N THR A 419 2.25 -24.30 18.24
CA THR A 419 3.48 -25.12 18.22
C THR A 419 3.98 -25.55 19.62
N GLY A 420 3.05 -25.75 20.56
CA GLY A 420 3.37 -26.10 21.94
C GLY A 420 3.86 -24.92 22.79
N LEU A 421 3.80 -23.69 22.28
CA LEU A 421 4.14 -22.47 23.02
C LEU A 421 2.85 -21.81 23.54
N ASP A 422 2.88 -21.42 24.83
CA ASP A 422 1.80 -20.62 25.42
C ASP A 422 1.78 -19.22 24.78
N ILE A 423 0.60 -18.62 24.68
CA ILE A 423 0.43 -17.26 24.19
C ILE A 423 0.71 -16.30 25.35
N VAL A 424 1.75 -15.50 25.21
CA VAL A 424 2.21 -14.54 26.23
C VAL A 424 2.33 -13.13 25.60
N LYS A 425 2.30 -12.11 26.45
CA LYS A 425 2.48 -10.73 25.97
C LYS A 425 3.88 -10.52 25.40
N SER A 426 3.99 -9.84 24.26
CA SER A 426 5.23 -9.28 23.73
C SER A 426 5.89 -8.32 24.73
N GLN A 427 7.10 -7.85 24.47
CA GLN A 427 7.83 -6.87 25.28
C GLN A 427 7.93 -7.25 26.79
N GLY A 428 7.89 -8.57 27.10
CA GLY A 428 7.88 -9.09 28.46
C GLY A 428 6.63 -8.71 29.29
N GLY A 429 5.55 -8.31 28.64
CA GLY A 429 4.31 -7.86 29.26
C GLY A 429 4.42 -6.50 29.97
N VAL A 430 5.45 -5.71 29.65
CA VAL A 430 5.70 -4.39 30.24
C VAL A 430 5.29 -3.30 29.26
N GLU A 431 4.17 -2.64 29.52
CA GLU A 431 3.61 -1.59 28.67
C GLU A 431 4.61 -0.44 28.43
N GLN A 432 5.42 -0.08 29.44
CA GLN A 432 6.42 0.97 29.28
C GLN A 432 7.44 0.64 28.18
N ASN A 433 7.79 -0.63 27.98
CA ASN A 433 8.71 -1.02 26.91
C ASN A 433 8.09 -0.75 25.52
N VAL A 434 6.77 -0.93 25.38
CA VAL A 434 6.04 -0.58 24.15
C VAL A 434 6.10 0.93 23.93
N LEU A 435 5.76 1.71 24.95
CA LEU A 435 5.71 3.19 24.86
C LEU A 435 7.10 3.80 24.62
N ASP A 436 8.15 3.24 25.21
CA ASP A 436 9.53 3.72 25.04
C ASP A 436 10.08 3.45 23.62
N SER A 437 9.49 2.51 22.89
CA SER A 437 9.87 2.21 21.50
C SER A 437 9.19 3.10 20.46
N VAL A 438 8.16 3.88 20.86
CA VAL A 438 7.36 4.69 19.93
C VAL A 438 8.14 5.90 19.42
N LEU A 439 8.22 6.03 18.12
CA LEU A 439 8.79 7.19 17.44
C LEU A 439 7.69 8.04 16.81
N ALA A 440 7.73 9.35 17.02
CA ALA A 440 6.82 10.27 16.33
C ALA A 440 7.18 10.35 14.84
N PRO A 441 6.19 10.52 13.95
CA PRO A 441 6.46 10.82 12.55
C PRO A 441 7.34 12.05 12.37
N ASN A 442 7.97 12.16 11.22
CA ASN A 442 8.82 13.29 10.91
C ASN A 442 8.00 14.61 10.87
N PRO A 443 8.59 15.74 11.27
CA PRO A 443 7.91 17.02 11.15
C PRO A 443 7.67 17.37 9.68
N LYS A 444 6.49 17.94 9.39
CA LYS A 444 6.22 18.53 8.08
C LYS A 444 7.09 19.77 7.91
N ALA A 445 7.79 19.86 6.79
CA ALA A 445 8.57 21.06 6.49
C ALA A 445 7.65 22.29 6.36
N VAL A 446 7.96 23.36 7.07
CA VAL A 446 7.19 24.61 7.03
C VAL A 446 7.77 25.49 5.93
N VAL A 447 7.10 25.56 4.79
CA VAL A 447 7.51 26.42 3.67
C VAL A 447 6.34 27.30 3.17
N ASP A 448 5.41 27.64 4.05
CA ASP A 448 4.18 28.35 3.69
C ASP A 448 4.35 29.84 3.38
N LYS A 449 5.53 30.41 3.63
CA LYS A 449 5.79 31.82 3.38
C LYS A 449 6.88 32.02 2.35
N PRO A 450 6.75 33.03 1.45
CA PRO A 450 7.83 33.41 0.56
C PRO A 450 9.09 33.73 1.36
N SER A 451 10.24 33.22 0.93
CA SER A 451 11.51 33.56 1.56
C SER A 451 11.76 35.07 1.41
N GLU A 452 11.99 35.78 2.52
CA GLU A 452 12.39 37.18 2.49
C GLU A 452 13.87 37.36 2.09
N SER A 453 14.66 36.27 2.17
CA SER A 453 16.08 36.27 1.76
C SER A 453 16.22 36.47 0.25
N SER A 454 17.35 37.03 -0.16
CA SER A 454 17.78 37.09 -1.57
C SER A 454 18.17 35.70 -2.10
N ASP A 455 18.52 34.78 -1.21
CA ASP A 455 19.01 33.47 -1.50
C ASP A 455 18.15 32.41 -0.79
N PHE A 456 17.74 31.37 -1.53
CA PHE A 456 17.14 30.15 -0.98
C PHE A 456 18.11 28.99 -1.23
N ILE A 457 18.76 28.53 -0.16
CA ILE A 457 19.83 27.53 -0.20
C ILE A 457 19.19 26.14 -0.16
N VAL A 458 19.41 25.35 -1.21
CA VAL A 458 18.97 23.94 -1.31
C VAL A 458 20.05 23.01 -0.77
N LEU A 459 21.31 23.28 -1.11
CA LEU A 459 22.46 22.47 -0.71
C LEU A 459 23.67 23.38 -0.52
N ASP A 460 24.27 23.31 0.67
CA ASP A 460 25.55 23.95 1.00
C ASP A 460 26.47 22.89 1.64
N SER A 461 26.69 22.89 2.94
CA SER A 461 27.39 21.83 3.68
C SER A 461 26.52 20.57 3.89
N GLU A 462 25.19 20.74 3.83
CA GLU A 462 24.16 19.71 3.94
C GLU A 462 22.92 20.13 3.13
N LEU A 463 21.97 19.23 2.92
CA LEU A 463 20.65 19.58 2.38
C LEU A 463 19.90 20.49 3.34
N LEU A 464 19.04 21.35 2.78
CA LEU A 464 18.11 22.13 3.60
C LEU A 464 17.30 21.21 4.50
N THR A 465 16.89 21.72 5.66
CA THR A 465 16.08 20.98 6.63
C THR A 465 14.79 20.48 5.97
N GLY A 466 14.53 19.18 6.08
CA GLY A 466 13.39 18.51 5.45
C GLY A 466 13.55 18.22 3.96
N GLY A 467 14.75 18.44 3.41
CA GLY A 467 15.08 18.05 2.04
C GLY A 467 15.51 16.59 1.95
N GLU A 468 15.04 15.88 0.94
CA GLU A 468 15.33 14.49 0.66
C GLU A 468 15.85 14.33 -0.77
N ALA A 469 16.94 13.56 -0.94
CA ALA A 469 17.44 13.19 -2.24
C ALA A 469 16.77 11.87 -2.65
N ILE A 470 15.97 11.88 -3.71
CA ILE A 470 15.22 10.71 -4.16
C ILE A 470 15.44 10.43 -5.65
N ALA A 471 15.25 9.18 -6.05
CA ALA A 471 15.11 8.79 -7.46
C ALA A 471 13.72 8.18 -7.67
N TRP A 472 13.03 8.58 -8.75
CA TRP A 472 11.70 8.06 -9.05
C TRP A 472 11.80 6.64 -9.60
N GLU A 473 11.03 5.73 -9.00
CA GLU A 473 10.91 4.32 -9.42
C GLU A 473 12.26 3.60 -9.54
N ASP A 474 13.24 3.93 -8.69
CA ASP A 474 14.60 3.37 -8.71
C ASP A 474 15.31 3.46 -10.07
N THR A 475 14.94 4.44 -10.89
CA THR A 475 15.52 4.64 -12.22
C THR A 475 16.89 5.31 -12.21
N ALA A 476 17.34 5.82 -11.07
CA ALA A 476 18.65 6.42 -10.84
C ALA A 476 19.04 6.20 -9.38
N TYR A 477 20.24 6.61 -9.00
CA TYR A 477 20.66 6.74 -7.61
C TYR A 477 21.07 8.20 -7.35
N LEU A 478 20.48 8.80 -6.33
CA LEU A 478 20.79 10.16 -5.89
C LEU A 478 21.05 10.16 -4.38
N ALA A 479 22.21 10.64 -3.97
CA ALA A 479 22.55 10.76 -2.56
C ALA A 479 23.21 12.09 -2.26
N ALA A 480 22.95 12.64 -1.08
CA ALA A 480 23.63 13.82 -0.55
C ALA A 480 24.58 13.40 0.59
N ASP A 481 25.85 13.77 0.49
CA ASP A 481 26.85 13.54 1.51
C ASP A 481 27.85 14.68 1.56
N ALA A 482 28.16 15.19 2.76
CA ALA A 482 29.16 16.23 3.01
C ALA A 482 29.06 17.45 2.06
N GLY A 483 27.84 17.91 1.78
CA GLY A 483 27.57 19.07 0.91
C GLY A 483 27.68 18.77 -0.59
N VAL A 484 27.75 17.51 -0.98
CA VAL A 484 27.78 17.06 -2.38
C VAL A 484 26.60 16.15 -2.67
N LEU A 485 25.87 16.47 -3.72
CA LEU A 485 24.82 15.64 -4.28
C LEU A 485 25.43 14.79 -5.40
N THR A 486 25.41 13.48 -5.26
CA THR A 486 25.94 12.54 -6.24
C THR A 486 24.81 11.82 -6.96
N LEU A 487 24.74 12.04 -8.27
CA LEU A 487 23.80 11.37 -9.19
C LEU A 487 24.58 10.30 -9.97
N THR A 488 24.10 9.06 -9.89
CA THR A 488 24.55 8.00 -10.77
C THR A 488 23.43 7.66 -11.74
N THR A 489 23.68 7.89 -13.02
CA THR A 489 22.73 7.55 -14.08
C THR A 489 22.78 6.03 -14.34
N PRO A 490 21.67 5.39 -14.74
CA PRO A 490 21.66 3.97 -15.00
C PRO A 490 22.71 3.56 -16.06
N PRO A 491 23.46 2.48 -15.83
CA PRO A 491 24.60 2.09 -16.68
C PRO A 491 24.19 1.44 -18.01
N THR A 492 22.90 1.07 -18.20
CA THR A 492 22.43 0.33 -19.38
C THR A 492 20.96 0.58 -19.67
N ALA A 493 20.58 0.45 -20.95
CA ALA A 493 19.20 0.31 -21.38
C ALA A 493 18.56 -0.89 -20.63
N GLY A 494 17.61 -0.63 -19.73
CA GLY A 494 16.93 -1.68 -18.96
C GLY A 494 16.52 -1.28 -17.54
N THR A 495 17.16 -0.26 -16.98
CA THR A 495 16.70 0.36 -15.70
C THR A 495 15.86 1.60 -15.94
N ALA A 496 16.04 2.31 -17.05
CA ALA A 496 15.15 3.39 -17.45
C ALA A 496 13.79 2.83 -17.88
N LYS A 497 12.72 3.50 -17.49
CA LYS A 497 11.35 3.19 -17.91
C LYS A 497 11.05 3.79 -19.30
N ASP A 498 9.90 3.50 -19.86
CA ASP A 498 9.45 4.09 -21.13
C ASP A 498 9.43 5.63 -21.12
N TRP A 499 9.17 6.23 -19.94
CA TRP A 499 9.23 7.68 -19.73
C TRP A 499 10.66 8.22 -19.51
N GLY A 500 11.66 7.35 -19.39
CA GLY A 500 13.05 7.68 -19.10
C GLY A 500 13.44 7.37 -17.66
N TRP A 501 14.20 8.25 -17.05
CA TRP A 501 14.63 8.19 -15.65
C TRP A 501 14.59 9.59 -15.03
N GLY A 502 14.49 9.65 -13.70
CA GLY A 502 14.49 10.92 -12.97
C GLY A 502 14.90 10.80 -11.52
N ALA A 503 15.44 11.90 -11.00
CA ALA A 503 15.83 12.05 -9.60
C ALA A 503 15.74 13.52 -9.19
N GLY A 504 15.68 13.79 -7.90
CA GLY A 504 15.65 15.18 -7.44
C GLY A 504 15.80 15.34 -5.94
N VAL A 505 15.91 16.58 -5.51
CA VAL A 505 15.77 16.97 -4.11
C VAL A 505 14.35 17.51 -3.92
N VAL A 506 13.60 16.84 -3.09
CA VAL A 506 12.20 17.17 -2.74
C VAL A 506 12.10 17.52 -1.27
N LEU A 507 11.03 18.16 -0.87
CA LEU A 507 10.69 18.31 0.54
C LEU A 507 9.88 17.11 1.01
N ALA A 508 10.07 16.70 2.26
CA ALA A 508 9.35 15.60 2.88
C ALA A 508 7.83 15.77 2.70
N GLY A 509 7.16 14.66 2.34
CA GLY A 509 5.73 14.65 2.04
C GLY A 509 5.31 15.37 0.78
N GLN A 510 6.23 15.55 -0.18
CA GLN A 510 5.99 16.27 -1.43
C GLN A 510 5.44 17.71 -1.22
N ALA A 511 5.85 18.34 -0.10
CA ALA A 511 5.54 19.74 0.16
C ALA A 511 6.18 20.62 -0.92
N GLY A 512 5.47 21.65 -1.36
CA GLY A 512 6.03 22.67 -2.24
C GLY A 512 6.75 23.77 -1.45
N ALA A 513 7.95 24.15 -1.89
CA ALA A 513 8.61 25.35 -1.39
C ALA A 513 7.97 26.58 -2.03
N ASN A 514 7.67 27.60 -1.21
CA ASN A 514 7.20 28.87 -1.73
C ASN A 514 8.40 29.77 -2.12
N LEU A 515 8.72 29.77 -3.41
CA LEU A 515 9.76 30.60 -4.02
C LEU A 515 9.17 31.83 -4.77
N THR A 516 7.99 32.30 -4.38
CA THR A 516 7.42 33.55 -4.89
C THR A 516 8.42 34.69 -4.68
N GLY A 517 8.72 35.45 -5.73
CA GLY A 517 9.75 36.50 -5.75
C GLY A 517 11.10 36.05 -6.36
N PHE A 518 11.25 34.77 -6.72
CA PHE A 518 12.44 34.25 -7.43
C PHE A 518 12.22 34.10 -8.93
N GLU A 519 11.06 34.46 -9.46
CA GLU A 519 10.66 34.23 -10.88
C GLU A 519 11.59 34.91 -11.89
N ASN A 520 12.17 36.05 -11.47
CA ASN A 520 13.13 36.83 -12.29
C ASN A 520 14.59 36.62 -11.89
N GLY A 521 14.83 35.68 -10.99
CA GLY A 521 16.13 35.35 -10.45
C GLY A 521 16.89 34.30 -11.23
N SER A 522 17.65 33.50 -10.52
CA SER A 522 18.47 32.43 -11.10
C SER A 522 18.62 31.23 -10.17
N LEU A 523 18.86 30.03 -10.77
CA LEU A 523 19.37 28.84 -10.10
C LEU A 523 20.88 28.75 -10.31
N SER A 524 21.64 28.73 -9.21
CA SER A 524 23.11 28.66 -9.22
C SER A 524 23.58 27.36 -8.57
N PHE A 525 24.60 26.73 -9.13
CA PHE A 525 25.24 25.53 -8.61
C PHE A 525 26.63 25.31 -9.21
N GLU A 526 27.41 24.45 -8.60
CA GLU A 526 28.63 23.91 -9.19
C GLU A 526 28.42 22.43 -9.54
N ILE A 527 28.92 22.03 -10.71
CA ILE A 527 28.74 20.68 -11.23
C ILE A 527 30.04 20.16 -11.84
N LYS A 528 30.31 18.87 -11.65
CA LYS A 528 31.35 18.11 -12.35
C LYS A 528 30.88 16.69 -12.65
N GLY A 529 31.52 16.01 -13.56
CA GLY A 529 31.26 14.60 -13.83
C GLY A 529 31.34 14.23 -15.30
N THR A 530 30.73 13.11 -15.62
CA THR A 530 30.62 12.59 -16.99
C THR A 530 29.21 12.10 -17.24
N THR A 531 28.70 12.37 -18.44
CA THR A 531 27.49 11.78 -18.97
C THR A 531 27.64 11.59 -20.47
N GLY A 532 27.35 10.39 -20.96
CA GLY A 532 27.33 10.08 -22.39
C GLY A 532 26.05 10.52 -23.10
N SER A 533 25.00 10.86 -22.31
CA SER A 533 23.67 11.21 -22.79
C SER A 533 23.23 12.60 -22.32
N VAL A 534 22.11 13.02 -22.84
CA VAL A 534 21.43 14.25 -22.45
C VAL A 534 20.96 14.15 -21.00
N LEU A 535 21.27 15.17 -20.21
CA LEU A 535 20.84 15.37 -18.83
C LEU A 535 20.07 16.69 -18.72
N ASN A 536 18.82 16.63 -18.33
CA ASN A 536 18.02 17.79 -17.95
C ASN A 536 18.30 18.13 -16.50
N ILE A 537 18.55 19.41 -16.21
CA ILE A 537 18.78 19.94 -14.85
C ILE A 537 17.90 21.16 -14.66
N GLY A 538 17.16 21.19 -13.55
CA GLY A 538 16.29 22.33 -13.21
C GLY A 538 15.47 22.10 -11.96
N PHE A 539 14.19 22.47 -11.98
CA PHE A 539 13.26 22.33 -10.86
C PHE A 539 11.87 21.92 -11.38
N GLN A 540 11.03 21.42 -10.47
CA GLN A 540 9.62 21.11 -10.79
C GLN A 540 8.68 21.89 -9.88
N THR A 541 7.51 22.24 -10.39
CA THR A 541 6.40 22.78 -9.61
C THR A 541 5.20 21.84 -9.72
N GLY A 542 4.34 21.83 -8.72
CA GLY A 542 3.17 20.96 -8.69
C GLY A 542 3.50 19.47 -8.60
N LEU A 543 2.51 18.62 -8.82
CA LEU A 543 2.62 17.18 -8.71
C LEU A 543 2.06 16.48 -9.94
N TRP A 544 2.70 15.40 -10.35
CA TRP A 544 2.23 14.56 -11.44
C TRP A 544 0.82 14.02 -11.15
N GLY A 545 -0.08 14.15 -12.12
CA GLY A 545 -1.46 13.65 -12.00
C GLY A 545 -2.36 14.44 -11.04
N ASN A 546 -1.88 15.52 -10.43
CA ASN A 546 -2.68 16.36 -9.53
C ASN A 546 -3.22 17.59 -10.28
N ASN A 547 -4.54 17.68 -10.45
CA ASN A 547 -5.18 18.77 -11.18
C ASN A 547 -5.18 20.11 -10.41
N ASP A 548 -5.15 20.06 -9.08
CA ASP A 548 -5.10 21.25 -8.22
C ASP A 548 -3.67 21.80 -8.08
N ARG A 549 -2.68 20.96 -8.34
CA ARG A 549 -1.25 21.27 -8.30
C ARG A 549 -0.58 20.79 -9.59
N PRO A 550 -0.89 21.39 -10.76
CA PRO A 550 -0.44 20.87 -12.06
C PRO A 550 1.09 20.94 -12.18
N GLN A 551 1.68 19.80 -12.53
CA GLN A 551 3.13 19.70 -12.63
C GLN A 551 3.68 20.46 -13.83
N THR A 552 4.78 21.18 -13.62
CA THR A 552 5.66 21.69 -14.69
C THR A 552 7.10 21.26 -14.45
N ASN A 553 7.77 20.82 -15.52
CA ASN A 553 9.19 20.49 -15.51
C ASN A 553 9.97 21.65 -16.15
N ASN A 554 10.81 22.29 -15.35
CA ASN A 554 11.53 23.50 -15.69
C ASN A 554 13.02 23.21 -15.72
N PHE A 555 13.65 23.15 -16.90
CA PHE A 555 15.02 22.68 -17.01
C PHE A 555 15.79 23.25 -18.18
N VAL A 556 17.10 23.15 -18.12
CA VAL A 556 18.03 23.31 -19.24
C VAL A 556 18.76 22.00 -19.50
N VAL A 557 19.24 21.85 -20.74
CA VAL A 557 19.89 20.64 -21.21
C VAL A 557 21.40 20.70 -20.98
N PHE A 558 21.96 19.62 -20.43
CA PHE A 558 23.40 19.38 -20.28
C PHE A 558 23.81 18.14 -21.08
N GLY A 559 25.12 18.00 -21.30
CA GLY A 559 25.71 16.86 -22.00
C GLY A 559 25.95 17.10 -23.50
N PRO A 560 25.94 16.07 -24.36
CA PRO A 560 26.44 16.18 -25.75
C PRO A 560 25.77 17.22 -26.63
N THR A 561 24.53 17.56 -26.36
CA THR A 561 23.74 18.53 -27.16
C THR A 561 23.35 19.78 -26.38
N GLY A 562 23.86 19.94 -25.16
CA GLY A 562 23.49 21.05 -24.28
C GLY A 562 24.72 21.73 -23.66
N ARG A 563 24.56 22.23 -22.42
CA ARG A 563 25.63 22.83 -21.63
C ARG A 563 26.64 21.75 -21.25
N THR A 564 27.93 22.12 -21.20
CA THR A 564 29.02 21.16 -20.97
C THR A 564 29.05 20.74 -19.49
N ILE A 565 29.28 19.46 -19.22
CA ILE A 565 29.74 18.96 -17.93
C ILE A 565 31.20 18.51 -18.12
N SER A 566 32.10 18.94 -17.23
CA SER A 566 33.51 18.57 -17.26
C SER A 566 33.86 17.77 -15.99
N THR A 567 35.02 17.13 -16.00
CA THR A 567 35.55 16.42 -14.82
C THR A 567 36.02 17.37 -13.70
N GLU A 568 36.10 18.67 -13.98
CA GLU A 568 36.43 19.70 -13.02
C GLU A 568 35.18 20.47 -12.61
N TRP A 569 35.13 20.97 -11.37
CA TRP A 569 34.05 21.78 -10.87
C TRP A 569 33.82 23.03 -11.75
N THR A 570 32.64 23.14 -12.32
CA THR A 570 32.21 24.27 -13.14
C THR A 570 30.99 24.92 -12.54
N SER A 571 31.04 26.24 -12.33
CA SER A 571 29.92 27.01 -11.79
C SER A 571 28.94 27.40 -12.89
N TYR A 572 27.66 27.24 -12.63
CA TYR A 572 26.58 27.72 -13.46
C TYR A 572 25.66 28.65 -12.66
N THR A 573 25.23 29.74 -13.29
CA THR A 573 24.12 30.59 -12.83
C THR A 573 23.16 30.70 -14.00
N ILE A 574 22.00 30.09 -13.86
CA ILE A 574 21.01 29.91 -14.93
C ILE A 574 19.81 30.77 -14.62
N PRO A 575 19.51 31.80 -15.46
CA PRO A 575 18.31 32.62 -15.27
C PRO A 575 17.03 31.77 -15.26
N MET A 576 16.06 32.16 -14.45
CA MET A 576 14.75 31.48 -14.45
C MET A 576 14.07 31.52 -15.81
N SER A 577 14.29 32.57 -16.59
CA SER A 577 13.79 32.69 -17.97
C SER A 577 14.29 31.57 -18.91
N ASP A 578 15.50 31.01 -18.65
CA ASP A 578 16.04 29.89 -19.44
C ASP A 578 15.46 28.55 -18.98
N LEU A 579 15.17 28.42 -17.67
CA LEU A 579 14.67 27.21 -17.05
C LEU A 579 13.16 27.03 -17.27
N SER A 580 12.37 28.10 -17.06
CA SER A 580 10.91 28.04 -17.03
C SER A 580 10.33 27.56 -18.35
N LYS A 581 9.49 26.53 -18.27
CA LYS A 581 8.69 25.98 -19.38
C LYS A 581 7.21 26.19 -19.04
N GLY A 582 6.48 26.83 -19.91
CA GLY A 582 5.09 27.20 -19.62
C GLY A 582 4.99 28.26 -18.49
N THR A 583 4.11 28.04 -17.53
CA THR A 583 3.84 28.92 -16.37
C THR A 583 4.09 28.15 -15.08
N PRO A 584 5.36 28.06 -14.60
CA PRO A 584 5.64 27.39 -13.33
C PRO A 584 5.02 28.16 -12.15
N ASP A 585 4.44 27.43 -11.22
CA ASP A 585 3.91 27.99 -9.98
C ASP A 585 5.03 28.08 -8.92
N PHE A 586 5.62 29.24 -8.78
CA PHE A 586 6.69 29.45 -7.80
C PHE A 586 6.21 29.43 -6.34
N SER A 587 4.92 29.42 -6.08
CA SER A 587 4.39 29.19 -4.73
C SER A 587 4.42 27.70 -4.35
N ASP A 588 4.68 26.78 -5.32
CA ASP A 588 4.62 25.35 -5.13
C ASP A 588 5.76 24.60 -5.86
N VAL A 589 7.02 24.92 -5.49
CA VAL A 589 8.21 24.24 -6.06
C VAL A 589 8.45 22.91 -5.35
N THR A 590 8.07 21.81 -5.96
CA THR A 590 8.05 20.47 -5.36
C THR A 590 9.35 19.70 -5.51
N SER A 591 10.10 19.90 -6.61
CA SER A 591 11.48 19.43 -6.73
C SER A 591 12.41 20.65 -6.81
N LEU A 592 13.19 20.87 -5.77
CA LEU A 592 14.11 21.99 -5.63
C LEU A 592 15.34 21.88 -6.53
N ILE A 593 15.73 20.66 -6.86
CA ILE A 593 16.62 20.32 -7.96
C ILE A 593 16.07 19.08 -8.63
N TYR A 594 16.05 19.08 -9.95
CA TYR A 594 15.45 18.04 -10.78
C TYR A 594 16.46 17.56 -11.82
N PHE A 595 16.59 16.25 -11.93
CA PHE A 595 17.40 15.59 -12.94
C PHE A 595 16.51 14.63 -13.73
N SER A 596 16.64 14.62 -15.05
CA SER A 596 16.00 13.60 -15.90
C SER A 596 16.77 13.34 -17.18
N GLY A 597 16.48 12.22 -17.81
CA GLY A 597 17.02 11.83 -19.09
C GLY A 597 16.10 10.90 -19.85
N SER A 598 16.42 10.64 -21.13
CA SER A 598 15.68 9.69 -21.96
C SER A 598 15.99 8.25 -21.59
N ALA A 599 15.22 7.30 -22.15
CA ALA A 599 15.41 5.87 -21.94
C ALA A 599 16.80 5.35 -22.38
N ASP A 600 17.41 6.00 -23.37
CA ASP A 600 18.75 5.66 -23.89
C ASP A 600 19.82 6.48 -23.14
N ILE A 601 20.34 5.95 -22.05
CA ILE A 601 21.39 6.60 -21.25
C ILE A 601 22.60 5.69 -21.13
N ASP A 602 23.76 6.26 -21.44
CA ASP A 602 25.06 5.68 -21.11
C ASP A 602 25.37 6.03 -19.64
N GLY A 603 25.69 5.06 -18.83
CA GLY A 603 26.03 5.28 -17.43
C GLY A 603 27.00 6.45 -17.23
N GLY A 604 26.82 7.17 -16.13
CA GLY A 604 27.67 8.32 -15.78
C GLY A 604 27.52 8.68 -14.31
N VAL A 605 28.46 9.48 -13.82
CA VAL A 605 28.43 10.04 -12.46
C VAL A 605 28.50 11.55 -12.57
N VAL A 606 27.55 12.21 -11.93
CA VAL A 606 27.49 13.68 -11.86
C VAL A 606 27.44 14.07 -10.41
N GLU A 607 28.31 14.98 -10.01
CA GLU A 607 28.36 15.56 -8.66
C GLU A 607 27.95 17.03 -8.74
N MET A 608 27.14 17.47 -7.78
CA MET A 608 26.66 18.86 -7.67
C MET A 608 26.80 19.36 -6.24
N ARG A 609 27.09 20.66 -6.08
CA ARG A 609 27.17 21.33 -4.77
C ARG A 609 26.78 22.79 -4.89
N ASN A 610 26.65 23.50 -3.76
CA ASN A 610 26.36 24.92 -3.67
C ASN A 610 25.09 25.30 -4.48
N VAL A 611 24.00 24.55 -4.26
CA VAL A 611 22.73 24.73 -4.98
C VAL A 611 21.90 25.82 -4.30
N VAL A 612 21.64 26.91 -5.02
CA VAL A 612 20.95 28.07 -4.47
C VAL A 612 20.08 28.76 -5.53
N PHE A 613 18.83 29.07 -5.16
CA PHE A 613 17.99 30.01 -5.90
C PHE A 613 18.33 31.42 -5.43
N ARG A 614 18.41 32.37 -6.36
CA ARG A 614 18.68 33.79 -6.09
C ARG A 614 17.63 34.66 -6.75
N LYS A 615 17.20 35.74 -6.02
CA LYS A 615 16.28 36.75 -6.53
C LYS A 615 16.94 37.64 -7.58
#